data_51cd47451b9f1961e19b9946891bc14c
#
_entry.id   51cd47451b9f1961e19b9946891bc14c
#
_cell.length_a   1.000
_cell.length_b   1.000
_cell.length_c   1.000
_cell.angle_alpha   90.00
_cell.angle_beta   90.00
_cell.angle_gamma   90.00
#
_symmetry.space_group_name_H-M   'P 1'
#
loop_
_entity.id
_entity.type
_entity.pdbx_description
1 polymer ?
#
loop_
_entity_poly.entity_id
_entity_poly.type
_entity_poly.pdbx_seq_one_letter_code
_entity_poly.pdbx_strand_id
1 'polypeptide(L)'
;MNTCLSRIVDHTASSGFVYGRSAAMQSLNATVEEVARTSIPVLLMGESGTGKEVYGRLIHRLSKNCHTPLRKLSCRAVEPSEFFAQLKSDLGGNGNNREDDPRTVFVDGIDELDAAYQKFLVSLLPDGGEKSDQHVRLIASTCRNLEQEIESGRFRRELYFRINGVSLYLPPLRERREDTAEMMEHFLAKHAAELGREVPVVNAQEMEFLGTYDWPGNIRELENLARKIAVLGDSRKAIDELREKPKVEAGFPGEPRSSSLKVAARAASRQAERDLISQALERTRWNRKRAARDLQISYKSLLYKIKQTGLDGKQRERG
;
A
#
# COMPACT_ATOMS: atom_id res chain seq x y z
N MET A 1 2.69 -9.10 36.90
CA MET A 1 3.24 -9.19 35.54
C MET A 1 2.26 -9.79 34.52
N ASN A 2 1.00 -10.09 34.91
CA ASN A 2 0.00 -10.74 34.04
C ASN A 2 -1.22 -9.85 33.67
N THR A 3 -1.14 -8.54 33.89
CA THR A 3 -2.34 -7.69 33.84
C THR A 3 -2.68 -7.17 32.43
N CYS A 4 -1.76 -7.19 31.48
CA CYS A 4 -2.05 -6.80 30.08
C CYS A 4 -2.63 -7.96 29.23
N LEU A 5 -2.22 -9.18 29.48
CA LEU A 5 -2.63 -10.35 28.69
C LEU A 5 -4.04 -10.86 29.00
N SER A 6 -4.49 -10.78 30.26
CA SER A 6 -5.87 -11.15 30.64
C SER A 6 -6.94 -10.17 30.14
N ARG A 7 -6.56 -8.94 29.80
CA ARG A 7 -7.47 -7.95 29.18
C ARG A 7 -7.72 -8.16 27.69
N ILE A 8 -6.96 -9.01 27.02
CA ILE A 8 -7.08 -9.21 25.55
C ILE A 8 -8.30 -10.07 25.20
N VAL A 9 -8.64 -11.05 26.04
CA VAL A 9 -9.77 -11.98 25.77
C VAL A 9 -11.13 -11.31 26.01
N ASP A 10 -11.21 -10.34 26.94
CA ASP A 10 -12.46 -9.61 27.24
C ASP A 10 -12.70 -8.38 26.34
N HIS A 11 -11.73 -7.99 25.50
CA HIS A 11 -11.79 -6.80 24.67
C HIS A 11 -12.22 -7.01 23.22
N THR A 12 -12.65 -8.21 22.82
CA THR A 12 -13.18 -8.48 21.48
C THR A 12 -14.41 -7.64 21.13
N ALA A 13 -15.23 -7.32 22.14
CA ALA A 13 -16.41 -6.47 21.97
C ALA A 13 -16.12 -4.96 21.99
N SER A 14 -15.00 -4.52 22.57
CA SER A 14 -14.69 -3.09 22.80
C SER A 14 -13.59 -2.51 21.92
N SER A 15 -12.83 -3.32 21.17
CA SER A 15 -11.61 -2.84 20.47
C SER A 15 -11.79 -2.55 18.99
N GLY A 16 -12.91 -2.88 18.36
CA GLY A 16 -13.13 -2.63 16.94
C GLY A 16 -12.14 -3.34 15.99
N PHE A 17 -11.44 -4.38 16.47
CA PHE A 17 -10.44 -5.12 15.70
C PHE A 17 -10.92 -6.52 15.38
N VAL A 18 -10.95 -6.88 14.10
CA VAL A 18 -11.26 -8.25 13.62
C VAL A 18 -9.95 -8.96 13.31
N TYR A 19 -9.67 -10.03 14.03
CA TYR A 19 -8.42 -10.80 13.90
C TYR A 19 -8.32 -11.60 12.59
N GLY A 20 -9.46 -11.96 11.98
CA GLY A 20 -9.54 -12.88 10.84
C GLY A 20 -9.36 -14.35 11.28
N ARG A 21 -10.03 -15.25 10.55
CA ARG A 21 -10.02 -16.70 10.83
C ARG A 21 -9.17 -17.49 9.85
N SER A 22 -8.77 -16.87 8.74
CA SER A 22 -7.93 -17.51 7.73
C SER A 22 -6.59 -17.96 8.32
N ALA A 23 -6.05 -19.07 7.85
CA ALA A 23 -4.77 -19.62 8.32
C ALA A 23 -3.62 -18.61 8.20
N ALA A 24 -3.63 -17.80 7.11
CA ALA A 24 -2.66 -16.74 6.91
C ALA A 24 -2.72 -15.69 8.02
N MET A 25 -3.95 -15.28 8.43
CA MET A 25 -4.12 -14.29 9.48
C MET A 25 -3.81 -14.85 10.86
N GLN A 26 -4.12 -16.11 11.13
CA GLN A 26 -3.74 -16.75 12.39
C GLN A 26 -2.22 -16.80 12.56
N SER A 27 -1.48 -17.21 11.52
CA SER A 27 -0.01 -17.20 11.53
C SER A 27 0.57 -15.80 11.71
N LEU A 28 0.01 -14.81 11.00
CA LEU A 28 0.43 -13.41 11.14
C LEU A 28 0.18 -12.89 12.56
N ASN A 29 -0.99 -13.16 13.14
CA ASN A 29 -1.35 -12.73 14.49
C ASN A 29 -0.42 -13.32 15.55
N ALA A 30 -0.07 -14.62 15.45
CA ALA A 30 0.91 -15.25 16.33
C ALA A 30 2.28 -14.55 16.25
N THR A 31 2.76 -14.25 15.04
CA THR A 31 4.02 -13.51 14.85
C THR A 31 3.93 -12.08 15.41
N VAL A 32 2.80 -11.41 15.23
CA VAL A 32 2.55 -10.06 15.79
C VAL A 32 2.65 -10.07 17.32
N GLU A 33 2.10 -11.07 18.00
CA GLU A 33 2.18 -11.18 19.46
C GLU A 33 3.62 -11.36 19.96
N GLU A 34 4.42 -12.15 19.26
CA GLU A 34 5.83 -12.35 19.61
C GLU A 34 6.65 -11.07 19.37
N VAL A 35 6.51 -10.48 18.18
CA VAL A 35 7.26 -9.28 17.81
C VAL A 35 6.85 -8.07 18.65
N ALA A 36 5.59 -7.98 19.06
CA ALA A 36 5.10 -6.89 19.91
C ALA A 36 5.88 -6.77 21.24
N ARG A 37 6.37 -7.88 21.77
CA ARG A 37 7.13 -7.93 23.04
C ARG A 37 8.57 -7.46 22.92
N THR A 38 9.07 -7.28 21.70
CA THR A 38 10.43 -6.85 21.39
C THR A 38 10.49 -5.36 21.05
N SER A 39 11.71 -4.79 21.01
CA SER A 39 11.95 -3.43 20.49
C SER A 39 12.37 -3.41 19.01
N ILE A 40 12.42 -4.55 18.35
CA ILE A 40 12.87 -4.70 16.96
C ILE A 40 11.98 -3.85 16.04
N PRO A 41 12.54 -3.11 15.07
CA PRO A 41 11.79 -2.41 14.05
C PRO A 41 10.91 -3.36 13.24
N VAL A 42 9.69 -2.92 12.92
CA VAL A 42 8.71 -3.73 12.18
C VAL A 42 8.35 -3.05 10.89
N LEU A 43 8.44 -3.78 9.78
CA LEU A 43 8.01 -3.34 8.46
C LEU A 43 6.71 -4.06 8.07
N LEU A 44 5.61 -3.32 8.00
CA LEU A 44 4.30 -3.82 7.56
C LEU A 44 4.18 -3.65 6.05
N MET A 45 4.08 -4.75 5.32
CA MET A 45 3.95 -4.77 3.86
C MET A 45 2.56 -5.25 3.45
N GLY A 46 2.06 -4.77 2.33
CA GLY A 46 0.79 -5.21 1.75
C GLY A 46 0.10 -4.10 0.97
N GLU A 47 -0.92 -4.45 0.22
CA GLU A 47 -1.68 -3.51 -0.59
C GLU A 47 -2.36 -2.40 0.23
N SER A 48 -2.78 -1.33 -0.46
CA SER A 48 -3.58 -0.28 0.18
C SER A 48 -4.89 -0.86 0.71
N GLY A 49 -5.27 -0.48 1.93
CA GLY A 49 -6.53 -0.93 2.54
C GLY A 49 -6.48 -2.31 3.20
N THR A 50 -5.34 -3.00 3.30
CA THR A 50 -5.21 -4.31 3.95
C THR A 50 -5.23 -4.27 5.48
N GLY A 51 -5.18 -3.06 6.09
CA GLY A 51 -5.23 -2.88 7.53
C GLY A 51 -3.87 -2.63 8.21
N LYS A 52 -2.83 -2.25 7.47
CA LYS A 52 -1.48 -1.98 8.03
C LYS A 52 -1.48 -1.01 9.21
N GLU A 53 -2.27 0.06 9.14
CA GLU A 53 -2.38 1.00 10.26
C GLU A 53 -2.97 0.35 11.51
N VAL A 54 -4.00 -0.48 11.34
CA VAL A 54 -4.66 -1.20 12.43
C VAL A 54 -3.67 -2.16 13.10
N TYR A 55 -2.85 -2.86 12.30
CA TYR A 55 -1.78 -3.72 12.81
C TYR A 55 -0.65 -2.94 13.49
N GLY A 56 -0.28 -1.77 12.98
CA GLY A 56 0.68 -0.89 13.66
C GLY A 56 0.21 -0.49 15.05
N ARG A 57 -1.08 -0.13 15.19
CA ARG A 57 -1.72 0.15 16.49
C ARG A 57 -1.81 -1.09 17.38
N LEU A 58 -2.09 -2.27 16.80
CA LEU A 58 -2.15 -3.54 17.54
C LEU A 58 -0.79 -3.88 18.13
N ILE A 59 0.28 -3.82 17.32
CA ILE A 59 1.66 -4.08 17.76
C ILE A 59 2.06 -3.16 18.91
N HIS A 60 1.72 -1.88 18.83
CA HIS A 60 1.96 -0.94 19.90
C HIS A 60 1.17 -1.30 21.17
N ARG A 61 -0.12 -1.60 21.04
CA ARG A 61 -1.00 -1.97 22.16
C ARG A 61 -0.56 -3.24 22.88
N LEU A 62 0.01 -4.20 22.15
CA LEU A 62 0.56 -5.45 22.70
C LEU A 62 1.98 -5.29 23.24
N SER A 63 2.62 -4.15 23.02
CA SER A 63 4.00 -3.90 23.46
C SER A 63 4.09 -3.54 24.95
N LYS A 64 5.31 -3.55 25.47
CA LYS A 64 5.60 -3.08 26.84
C LYS A 64 5.27 -1.60 27.01
N ASN A 65 5.25 -0.83 25.94
CA ASN A 65 5.03 0.61 25.89
C ASN A 65 3.59 1.00 25.60
N CYS A 66 2.63 0.09 25.78
CA CYS A 66 1.22 0.30 25.45
C CYS A 66 0.54 1.46 26.21
N HIS A 67 1.15 1.93 27.30
CA HIS A 67 0.69 3.07 28.11
C HIS A 67 1.19 4.42 27.58
N THR A 68 2.19 4.43 26.69
CA THR A 68 2.62 5.67 26.03
C THR A 68 1.82 5.91 24.75
N PRO A 69 1.65 7.16 24.31
CA PRO A 69 0.92 7.43 23.08
C PRO A 69 1.70 6.96 21.84
N LEU A 70 1.02 6.23 20.93
CA LEU A 70 1.57 5.93 19.61
C LEU A 70 1.63 7.21 18.79
N ARG A 71 2.82 7.58 18.34
CA ARG A 71 3.02 8.69 17.40
C ARG A 71 2.89 8.21 15.97
N LYS A 72 1.88 8.69 15.26
CA LYS A 72 1.68 8.38 13.84
C LYS A 72 2.19 9.51 12.96
N LEU A 73 3.05 9.16 12.00
CA LEU A 73 3.54 10.03 10.94
C LEU A 73 3.07 9.46 9.59
N SER A 74 2.32 10.26 8.83
CA SER A 74 1.85 9.88 7.50
C SER A 74 2.69 10.60 6.45
N CYS A 75 3.43 9.85 5.63
CA CYS A 75 4.29 10.41 4.59
C CYS A 75 3.51 11.10 3.47
N ARG A 76 2.19 10.83 3.36
CA ARG A 76 1.30 11.43 2.33
C ARG A 76 0.73 12.77 2.71
N ALA A 77 0.53 13.01 3.99
CA ALA A 77 -0.37 14.07 4.48
C ALA A 77 0.36 15.27 5.06
N VAL A 78 1.68 15.21 5.22
CA VAL A 78 2.44 16.23 5.94
C VAL A 78 3.40 16.92 4.96
N GLU A 79 3.37 18.26 4.97
CA GLU A 79 4.40 19.06 4.30
C GLU A 79 5.78 18.65 4.84
N PRO A 80 6.77 18.53 3.96
CA PRO A 80 8.09 18.05 4.32
C PRO A 80 8.72 18.72 5.56
N SER A 81 8.56 20.02 5.70
CA SER A 81 9.09 20.80 6.83
C SER A 81 8.43 20.45 8.17
N GLU A 82 7.13 20.19 8.15
CA GLU A 82 6.37 19.77 9.34
C GLU A 82 6.70 18.33 9.74
N PHE A 83 6.88 17.44 8.75
CA PHE A 83 7.33 16.08 8.98
C PHE A 83 8.66 16.05 9.76
N PHE A 84 9.63 16.87 9.36
CA PHE A 84 10.91 16.98 10.07
C PHE A 84 10.76 17.52 11.48
N ALA A 85 9.96 18.56 11.65
CA ALA A 85 9.76 19.16 12.96
C ALA A 85 9.09 18.18 13.92
N GLN A 86 8.07 17.46 13.46
CA GLN A 86 7.38 16.43 14.23
C GLN A 86 8.32 15.26 14.54
N LEU A 87 9.03 14.72 13.53
CA LEU A 87 9.94 13.60 13.71
C LEU A 87 11.08 13.97 14.66
N LYS A 88 11.65 15.17 14.53
CA LYS A 88 12.73 15.66 15.41
C LYS A 88 12.23 15.88 16.84
N SER A 89 11.01 16.36 17.01
CA SER A 89 10.37 16.48 18.32
C SER A 89 10.08 15.13 18.96
N ASP A 90 9.66 14.16 18.16
CA ASP A 90 9.26 12.83 18.64
C ASP A 90 10.46 11.89 18.89
N LEU A 91 11.56 12.04 18.12
CA LEU A 91 12.78 11.25 18.26
C LEU A 91 13.89 11.99 19.03
N GLY A 92 13.89 13.32 19.00
CA GLY A 92 14.98 14.15 19.50
C GLY A 92 14.72 14.79 20.85
N GLY A 93 14.15 14.09 21.83
CA GLY A 93 13.92 14.47 23.22
C GLY A 93 14.32 15.89 23.63
N ASN A 94 13.46 16.91 23.41
CA ASN A 94 13.67 18.22 24.03
C ASN A 94 13.16 18.21 25.47
N GLY A 95 14.05 17.98 26.38
CA GLY A 95 14.31 18.53 27.69
C GLY A 95 13.23 18.67 28.78
N ASN A 96 11.95 18.34 28.58
CA ASN A 96 10.92 18.52 29.62
C ASN A 96 9.95 17.36 29.83
N ASN A 97 10.07 16.28 29.10
CA ASN A 97 9.31 15.05 29.38
C ASN A 97 10.33 13.96 29.79
N ARG A 98 10.03 13.27 30.87
CA ARG A 98 10.82 12.22 31.51
C ARG A 98 11.61 11.38 30.49
N GLU A 99 12.93 11.46 30.56
CA GLU A 99 13.92 10.90 29.63
C GLU A 99 13.85 9.37 29.46
N ASP A 100 13.02 8.68 30.23
CA ASP A 100 13.00 7.21 30.35
C ASP A 100 11.81 6.53 29.65
N ASP A 101 10.92 7.25 28.97
CA ASP A 101 9.71 6.62 28.40
C ASP A 101 9.95 6.16 26.94
N PRO A 102 10.05 4.86 26.70
CA PRO A 102 10.27 4.32 25.37
C PRO A 102 9.06 4.63 24.48
N ARG A 103 9.30 5.36 23.39
CA ARG A 103 8.29 5.82 22.47
C ARG A 103 8.14 4.89 21.27
N THR A 104 6.91 4.73 20.78
CA THR A 104 6.66 4.04 19.52
C THR A 104 6.24 5.04 18.47
N VAL A 105 6.94 5.02 17.32
CA VAL A 105 6.63 5.84 16.14
C VAL A 105 6.16 4.92 15.02
N PHE A 106 4.99 5.22 14.45
CA PHE A 106 4.44 4.54 13.29
C PHE A 106 4.54 5.45 12.07
N VAL A 107 5.38 5.06 11.09
CA VAL A 107 5.58 5.76 9.83
C VAL A 107 4.75 5.09 8.74
N ASP A 108 3.67 5.75 8.30
CA ASP A 108 2.74 5.22 7.31
C ASP A 108 3.08 5.70 5.90
N GLY A 109 3.34 4.75 4.98
CA GLY A 109 3.71 5.02 3.59
C GLY A 109 5.17 5.42 3.41
N ILE A 110 6.11 4.73 4.05
CA ILE A 110 7.54 5.06 4.01
C ILE A 110 8.14 5.08 2.59
N ASP A 111 7.52 4.36 1.66
CA ASP A 111 7.85 4.34 0.23
C ASP A 111 7.57 5.67 -0.50
N GLU A 112 6.89 6.60 0.14
CA GLU A 112 6.56 7.92 -0.43
C GLU A 112 7.51 9.01 0.01
N LEU A 113 8.47 8.69 0.89
CA LEU A 113 9.49 9.64 1.34
C LEU A 113 10.49 9.98 0.23
N ASP A 114 10.72 11.26 0.01
CA ASP A 114 11.80 11.74 -0.85
C ASP A 114 13.19 11.38 -0.31
N ALA A 115 14.19 11.33 -1.18
CA ALA A 115 15.55 10.94 -0.85
C ALA A 115 16.19 11.74 0.30
N ALA A 116 15.82 13.04 0.43
CA ALA A 116 16.30 13.91 1.51
C ALA A 116 15.73 13.46 2.87
N TYR A 117 14.44 13.10 2.90
CA TYR A 117 13.77 12.62 4.12
C TYR A 117 14.23 11.23 4.52
N GLN A 118 14.46 10.37 3.54
CA GLN A 118 15.06 9.06 3.78
C GLN A 118 16.44 9.19 4.45
N LYS A 119 17.29 10.10 3.95
CA LYS A 119 18.60 10.38 4.56
C LYS A 119 18.49 10.90 5.98
N PHE A 120 17.53 11.80 6.21
CA PHE A 120 17.29 12.35 7.55
C PHE A 120 16.79 11.27 8.51
N LEU A 121 15.85 10.42 8.09
CA LEU A 121 15.36 9.32 8.92
C LEU A 121 16.48 8.34 9.28
N VAL A 122 17.38 8.04 8.34
CA VAL A 122 18.58 7.25 8.62
C VAL A 122 19.44 7.89 9.73
N SER A 123 19.65 9.21 9.70
CA SER A 123 20.45 9.88 10.73
C SER A 123 19.83 9.91 12.13
N LEU A 124 18.52 9.71 12.22
CA LEU A 124 17.78 9.66 13.50
C LEU A 124 17.63 8.26 14.07
N LEU A 125 17.74 7.22 13.23
CA LEU A 125 17.60 5.85 13.67
C LEU A 125 18.95 5.33 14.21
N PRO A 126 18.95 4.63 15.34
CA PRO A 126 20.18 4.09 15.92
C PRO A 126 20.85 3.07 14.98
N ASP A 127 22.19 3.03 15.00
CA ASP A 127 23.03 2.15 14.17
C ASP A 127 23.02 0.68 14.63
N GLY A 128 22.04 0.23 15.39
CA GLY A 128 21.99 -1.16 15.89
C GLY A 128 23.05 -1.51 16.94
N GLY A 129 23.85 -0.55 17.37
CA GLY A 129 24.81 -0.72 18.46
C GLY A 129 24.16 -0.53 19.84
N GLU A 130 24.59 -1.32 20.80
CA GLU A 130 24.06 -1.44 22.18
C GLU A 130 24.02 -0.16 23.03
N LYS A 131 24.35 1.02 22.50
CA LYS A 131 24.53 2.27 23.26
C LYS A 131 23.71 3.47 22.78
N SER A 132 22.58 3.29 22.09
CA SER A 132 21.71 4.44 21.90
C SER A 132 20.71 4.52 23.05
N ASP A 133 20.85 5.51 23.93
CA ASP A 133 19.88 5.88 24.97
C ASP A 133 18.52 6.31 24.41
N GLN A 134 18.32 6.19 23.11
CA GLN A 134 17.05 6.51 22.46
C GLN A 134 16.17 5.27 22.35
N HIS A 135 15.33 5.09 23.33
CA HIS A 135 14.33 4.01 23.40
C HIS A 135 13.15 4.24 22.44
N VAL A 136 13.42 4.46 21.14
CA VAL A 136 12.34 4.65 20.15
C VAL A 136 12.16 3.37 19.35
N ARG A 137 10.95 2.81 19.42
CA ARG A 137 10.54 1.70 18.57
C ARG A 137 9.93 2.22 17.27
N LEU A 138 10.44 1.74 16.14
CA LEU A 138 9.91 2.09 14.83
C LEU A 138 8.99 0.99 14.28
N ILE A 139 7.82 1.39 13.82
CA ILE A 139 6.93 0.58 12.98
C ILE A 139 6.76 1.34 11.66
N ALA A 140 7.07 0.73 10.53
CA ALA A 140 6.91 1.35 9.22
C ALA A 140 5.88 0.59 8.39
N SER A 141 5.18 1.26 7.49
CA SER A 141 4.29 0.62 6.52
C SER A 141 4.64 1.00 5.09
N THR A 142 4.46 0.06 4.16
CA THR A 142 4.64 0.28 2.73
C THR A 142 3.58 -0.46 1.91
N CYS A 143 3.21 0.13 0.76
CA CYS A 143 2.38 -0.51 -0.24
C CYS A 143 3.20 -1.01 -1.44
N ARG A 144 4.51 -0.71 -1.50
CA ARG A 144 5.39 -1.06 -2.61
C ARG A 144 6.41 -2.10 -2.18
N ASN A 145 6.96 -2.80 -3.16
CA ASN A 145 8.12 -3.65 -2.95
C ASN A 145 9.37 -2.75 -2.81
N LEU A 146 9.88 -2.61 -1.58
CA LEU A 146 11.03 -1.75 -1.30
C LEU A 146 12.33 -2.24 -1.96
N GLU A 147 12.48 -3.52 -2.24
CA GLU A 147 13.64 -4.06 -2.94
C GLU A 147 13.67 -3.54 -4.40
N GLN A 148 12.54 -3.54 -5.08
CA GLN A 148 12.41 -2.94 -6.41
C GLN A 148 12.60 -1.41 -6.38
N GLU A 149 12.15 -0.74 -5.33
CA GLU A 149 12.38 0.69 -5.14
C GLU A 149 13.88 0.99 -4.91
N ILE A 150 14.61 0.10 -4.24
CA ILE A 150 16.07 0.19 -4.06
C ILE A 150 16.79 0.00 -5.41
N GLU A 151 16.43 -1.03 -6.18
CA GLU A 151 17.01 -1.29 -7.50
C GLU A 151 16.81 -0.12 -8.46
N SER A 152 15.65 0.53 -8.39
CA SER A 152 15.33 1.72 -9.19
C SER A 152 15.92 3.02 -8.65
N GLY A 153 16.65 2.99 -7.53
CA GLY A 153 17.26 4.16 -6.89
C GLY A 153 16.29 5.12 -6.19
N ARG A 154 15.00 4.73 -6.05
CA ARG A 154 14.00 5.57 -5.36
C ARG A 154 14.01 5.40 -3.85
N PHE A 155 14.51 4.27 -3.34
CA PHE A 155 14.61 4.01 -1.92
C PHE A 155 16.06 3.68 -1.51
N ARG A 156 16.51 4.18 -0.34
CA ARG A 156 17.86 3.96 0.14
C ARG A 156 18.00 2.60 0.79
N ARG A 157 18.98 1.82 0.34
CA ARG A 157 19.32 0.52 0.91
C ARG A 157 19.64 0.61 2.40
N GLU A 158 20.33 1.67 2.82
CA GLU A 158 20.68 1.89 4.22
C GLU A 158 19.44 2.04 5.11
N LEU A 159 18.43 2.81 4.67
CA LEU A 159 17.17 2.94 5.39
C LEU A 159 16.44 1.60 5.48
N TYR A 160 16.40 0.85 4.37
CA TYR A 160 15.76 -0.47 4.34
C TYR A 160 16.30 -1.39 5.42
N PHE A 161 17.61 -1.52 5.56
CA PHE A 161 18.20 -2.39 6.58
C PHE A 161 17.94 -1.92 8.02
N ARG A 162 17.73 -0.62 8.24
CA ARG A 162 17.40 -0.09 9.58
C ARG A 162 15.94 -0.31 9.97
N ILE A 163 15.02 -0.33 9.01
CA ILE A 163 13.56 -0.50 9.26
C ILE A 163 13.11 -1.95 9.14
N ASN A 164 13.86 -2.79 8.43
CA ASN A 164 13.51 -4.17 8.14
C ASN A 164 14.10 -5.13 9.19
N GLY A 165 13.75 -4.92 10.45
CA GLY A 165 14.11 -5.87 11.51
C GLY A 165 13.24 -7.13 11.45
N VAL A 166 11.93 -6.95 11.35
CA VAL A 166 10.96 -8.01 11.05
C VAL A 166 9.97 -7.50 10.02
N SER A 167 9.81 -8.24 8.92
CA SER A 167 8.82 -7.97 7.88
C SER A 167 7.56 -8.76 8.12
N LEU A 168 6.41 -8.08 8.13
CA LEU A 168 5.08 -8.70 8.25
C LEU A 168 4.26 -8.37 7.00
N TYR A 169 3.90 -9.40 6.25
CA TYR A 169 3.06 -9.26 5.06
C TYR A 169 1.59 -9.43 5.41
N LEU A 170 0.79 -8.41 5.13
CA LEU A 170 -0.65 -8.43 5.27
C LEU A 170 -1.28 -8.84 3.94
N PRO A 171 -1.85 -10.05 3.84
CA PRO A 171 -2.44 -10.52 2.60
C PRO A 171 -3.64 -9.66 2.19
N PRO A 172 -3.86 -9.45 0.88
CA PRO A 172 -5.06 -8.79 0.38
C PRO A 172 -6.31 -9.61 0.68
N LEU A 173 -7.48 -8.96 0.71
CA LEU A 173 -8.72 -9.61 1.14
C LEU A 173 -9.11 -10.80 0.23
N ARG A 174 -8.78 -10.75 -1.06
CA ARG A 174 -8.99 -11.86 -2.01
C ARG A 174 -8.20 -13.15 -1.68
N GLU A 175 -7.12 -13.05 -0.90
CA GLU A 175 -6.32 -14.19 -0.42
C GLU A 175 -6.79 -14.72 0.95
N ARG A 176 -7.75 -14.01 1.59
CA ARG A 176 -8.37 -14.40 2.87
C ARG A 176 -9.90 -14.23 2.83
N ARG A 177 -10.52 -14.77 1.79
CA ARG A 177 -11.95 -14.63 1.51
C ARG A 177 -12.85 -15.10 2.65
N GLU A 178 -12.38 -16.06 3.44
CA GLU A 178 -13.03 -16.57 4.64
C GLU A 178 -13.31 -15.47 5.69
N ASP A 179 -12.50 -14.43 5.71
CA ASP A 179 -12.62 -13.32 6.67
C ASP A 179 -13.66 -12.28 6.22
N THR A 180 -14.09 -12.31 4.94
CA THR A 180 -14.97 -11.27 4.35
C THR A 180 -16.31 -11.18 5.08
N ALA A 181 -16.94 -12.33 5.39
CA ALA A 181 -18.26 -12.36 6.02
C ALA A 181 -18.20 -11.76 7.43
N GLU A 182 -17.25 -12.20 8.26
CA GLU A 182 -17.08 -11.72 9.62
C GLU A 182 -16.75 -10.21 9.66
N MET A 183 -15.89 -9.74 8.74
CA MET A 183 -15.57 -8.32 8.61
C MET A 183 -16.78 -7.50 8.17
N MET A 184 -17.61 -8.00 7.24
CA MET A 184 -18.83 -7.32 6.81
C MET A 184 -19.81 -7.17 7.96
N GLU A 185 -20.07 -8.25 8.69
CA GLU A 185 -20.96 -8.22 9.88
C GLU A 185 -20.46 -7.22 10.93
N HIS A 186 -19.16 -7.24 11.21
CA HIS A 186 -18.54 -6.31 12.15
C HIS A 186 -18.73 -4.85 11.71
N PHE A 187 -18.46 -4.52 10.44
CA PHE A 187 -18.60 -3.14 9.97
C PHE A 187 -20.06 -2.70 9.89
N LEU A 188 -20.98 -3.59 9.52
CA LEU A 188 -22.42 -3.29 9.54
C LEU A 188 -22.89 -2.97 10.96
N ALA A 189 -22.52 -3.81 11.95
CA ALA A 189 -22.87 -3.56 13.33
C ALA A 189 -22.29 -2.24 13.85
N LYS A 190 -21.01 -1.96 13.54
CA LYS A 190 -20.33 -0.72 13.90
C LYS A 190 -21.07 0.51 13.34
N HIS A 191 -21.31 0.54 12.02
CA HIS A 191 -21.94 1.71 11.40
C HIS A 191 -23.43 1.84 11.69
N ALA A 192 -24.15 0.74 11.90
CA ALA A 192 -25.55 0.79 12.37
C ALA A 192 -25.65 1.40 13.77
N ALA A 193 -24.74 1.01 14.68
CA ALA A 193 -24.67 1.58 16.02
C ALA A 193 -24.33 3.10 15.98
N GLU A 194 -23.35 3.52 15.14
CA GLU A 194 -23.01 4.93 14.95
C GLU A 194 -24.19 5.77 14.44
N LEU A 195 -25.08 5.16 13.66
CA LEU A 195 -26.27 5.81 13.09
C LEU A 195 -27.53 5.68 13.96
N GLY A 196 -27.48 4.91 15.05
CA GLY A 196 -28.65 4.60 15.88
C GLY A 196 -29.72 3.82 15.13
N ARG A 197 -29.35 2.93 14.20
CA ARG A 197 -30.24 2.12 13.35
C ARG A 197 -30.08 0.63 13.64
N GLU A 198 -31.06 -0.14 13.24
CA GLU A 198 -30.94 -1.60 13.20
C GLU A 198 -29.88 -2.04 12.17
N VAL A 199 -29.22 -3.16 12.46
CA VAL A 199 -28.19 -3.71 11.57
C VAL A 199 -28.88 -4.25 10.31
N PRO A 200 -28.56 -3.74 9.11
CA PRO A 200 -29.16 -4.23 7.87
C PRO A 200 -28.79 -5.69 7.62
N VAL A 201 -29.74 -6.46 7.12
CA VAL A 201 -29.54 -7.87 6.79
C VAL A 201 -28.97 -7.98 5.37
N VAL A 202 -27.85 -8.65 5.23
CA VAL A 202 -27.28 -9.08 3.95
C VAL A 202 -27.68 -10.53 3.73
N ASN A 203 -28.36 -10.84 2.62
CA ASN A 203 -28.84 -12.18 2.35
C ASN A 203 -27.69 -13.13 1.93
N ALA A 204 -27.95 -14.45 1.93
CA ALA A 204 -26.95 -15.46 1.62
C ALA A 204 -26.33 -15.32 0.22
N GLN A 205 -27.14 -14.99 -0.79
CA GLN A 205 -26.64 -14.79 -2.18
C GLN A 205 -25.74 -13.55 -2.30
N GLU A 206 -26.08 -12.49 -1.61
CA GLU A 206 -25.26 -11.28 -1.53
C GLU A 206 -23.94 -11.56 -0.81
N MET A 207 -23.98 -12.31 0.30
CA MET A 207 -22.77 -12.69 1.04
C MET A 207 -21.86 -13.61 0.22
N GLU A 208 -22.43 -14.55 -0.54
CA GLU A 208 -21.67 -15.40 -1.46
C GLU A 208 -20.96 -14.54 -2.54
N PHE A 209 -21.66 -13.58 -3.13
CA PHE A 209 -21.06 -12.65 -4.07
C PHE A 209 -19.90 -11.87 -3.43
N LEU A 210 -20.08 -11.31 -2.22
CA LEU A 210 -19.04 -10.57 -1.52
C LEU A 210 -17.81 -11.44 -1.21
N GLY A 211 -18.01 -12.73 -0.93
CA GLY A 211 -16.95 -13.72 -0.74
C GLY A 211 -16.14 -14.02 -2.02
N THR A 212 -16.74 -13.83 -3.20
CA THR A 212 -16.07 -14.07 -4.50
C THR A 212 -15.47 -12.82 -5.13
N TYR A 213 -15.85 -11.63 -4.65
CA TYR A 213 -15.35 -10.36 -5.17
C TYR A 213 -13.86 -10.15 -4.82
N ASP A 214 -13.11 -9.53 -5.73
CA ASP A 214 -11.64 -9.42 -5.62
C ASP A 214 -11.15 -8.30 -4.69
N TRP A 215 -12.02 -7.41 -4.27
CA TRP A 215 -11.74 -6.32 -3.33
C TRP A 215 -10.47 -5.51 -3.66
N PRO A 216 -10.41 -4.79 -4.79
CA PRO A 216 -9.23 -4.00 -5.17
C PRO A 216 -8.85 -2.93 -4.13
N GLY A 217 -9.82 -2.44 -3.34
CA GLY A 217 -9.60 -1.55 -2.21
C GLY A 217 -9.49 -2.26 -0.86
N ASN A 218 -9.46 -3.60 -0.85
CA ASN A 218 -9.32 -4.43 0.34
C ASN A 218 -10.36 -4.11 1.43
N ILE A 219 -9.96 -4.12 2.70
CA ILE A 219 -10.83 -3.83 3.86
C ILE A 219 -11.44 -2.42 3.78
N ARG A 220 -10.70 -1.45 3.23
CA ARG A 220 -11.23 -0.08 3.10
C ARG A 220 -12.44 -0.02 2.17
N GLU A 221 -12.43 -0.79 1.09
CA GLU A 221 -13.58 -0.87 0.17
C GLU A 221 -14.75 -1.62 0.81
N LEU A 222 -14.47 -2.71 1.54
CA LEU A 222 -15.46 -3.48 2.30
C LEU A 222 -16.13 -2.62 3.37
N GLU A 223 -15.36 -1.86 4.17
CA GLU A 223 -15.88 -0.95 5.19
C GLU A 223 -16.74 0.17 4.57
N ASN A 224 -16.32 0.72 3.43
CA ASN A 224 -17.10 1.72 2.72
C ASN A 224 -18.42 1.16 2.19
N LEU A 225 -18.43 -0.10 1.69
CA LEU A 225 -19.66 -0.77 1.29
C LEU A 225 -20.58 -0.98 2.50
N ALA A 226 -20.06 -1.50 3.61
CA ALA A 226 -20.83 -1.70 4.83
C ALA A 226 -21.45 -0.39 5.35
N ARG A 227 -20.66 0.70 5.35
CA ARG A 227 -21.17 2.03 5.70
C ARG A 227 -22.30 2.48 4.77
N LYS A 228 -22.16 2.26 3.46
CA LYS A 228 -23.18 2.58 2.48
C LYS A 228 -24.48 1.79 2.73
N ILE A 229 -24.37 0.50 2.99
CA ILE A 229 -25.50 -0.35 3.34
C ILE A 229 -26.19 0.16 4.62
N ALA A 230 -25.43 0.49 5.66
CA ALA A 230 -25.99 1.02 6.92
C ALA A 230 -26.72 2.37 6.72
N VAL A 231 -26.22 3.23 5.84
CA VAL A 231 -26.85 4.51 5.51
C VAL A 231 -28.14 4.32 4.69
N LEU A 232 -28.10 3.45 3.67
CA LEU A 232 -29.23 3.23 2.77
C LEU A 232 -30.32 2.33 3.38
N GLY A 233 -29.96 1.45 4.31
CA GLY A 233 -30.85 0.41 4.86
C GLY A 233 -31.18 -0.69 3.84
N ASP A 234 -30.53 -0.71 2.68
CA ASP A 234 -30.80 -1.60 1.57
C ASP A 234 -29.47 -2.15 1.01
N SER A 235 -29.17 -3.42 1.32
CA SER A 235 -27.96 -4.10 0.87
C SER A 235 -27.94 -4.29 -0.64
N ARG A 236 -29.09 -4.60 -1.24
CA ARG A 236 -29.19 -4.93 -2.65
C ARG A 236 -28.73 -3.78 -3.54
N LYS A 237 -29.23 -2.57 -3.30
CA LYS A 237 -28.84 -1.39 -4.10
C LYS A 237 -27.33 -1.14 -4.03
N ALA A 238 -26.75 -1.24 -2.82
CA ALA A 238 -25.33 -0.98 -2.64
C ALA A 238 -24.45 -2.03 -3.33
N ILE A 239 -24.89 -3.30 -3.35
CA ILE A 239 -24.19 -4.43 -3.97
C ILE A 239 -24.36 -4.42 -5.49
N ASP A 240 -25.52 -4.06 -6.00
CA ASP A 240 -25.75 -3.95 -7.45
C ASP A 240 -24.83 -2.90 -8.09
N GLU A 241 -24.63 -1.75 -7.42
CA GLU A 241 -23.63 -0.78 -7.87
C GLU A 241 -22.17 -1.31 -7.82
N LEU A 242 -21.87 -2.23 -6.89
CA LEU A 242 -20.56 -2.88 -6.83
C LEU A 242 -20.37 -3.84 -8.01
N ARG A 243 -21.44 -4.54 -8.43
CA ARG A 243 -21.44 -5.44 -9.60
C ARG A 243 -21.26 -4.69 -10.92
N GLU A 244 -21.79 -3.48 -11.02
CA GLU A 244 -21.69 -2.64 -12.22
C GLU A 244 -20.30 -1.97 -12.38
N LYS A 245 -19.49 -1.93 -11.31
CA LYS A 245 -18.13 -1.40 -11.42
C LYS A 245 -17.30 -2.24 -12.38
N PRO A 246 -16.61 -1.61 -13.36
CA PRO A 246 -15.65 -2.32 -14.19
C PRO A 246 -14.59 -2.97 -13.30
N LYS A 247 -14.28 -4.24 -13.56
CA LYS A 247 -13.20 -4.94 -12.84
C LYS A 247 -11.90 -4.16 -12.99
N VAL A 248 -11.50 -3.51 -11.93
CA VAL A 248 -10.18 -2.88 -11.84
C VAL A 248 -9.22 -4.00 -11.44
N GLU A 249 -8.35 -4.41 -12.35
CA GLU A 249 -7.30 -5.36 -12.03
C GLU A 249 -6.47 -4.83 -10.85
N ALA A 250 -6.51 -5.57 -9.75
CA ALA A 250 -5.73 -5.27 -8.55
C ALA A 250 -4.28 -5.67 -8.84
N GLY A 251 -3.43 -4.66 -9.08
CA GLY A 251 -1.98 -4.83 -9.15
C GLY A 251 -1.31 -4.07 -8.00
N PHE A 252 -0.19 -4.56 -7.52
CA PHE A 252 0.69 -3.79 -6.63
C PHE A 252 0.95 -2.41 -7.24
N PRO A 253 0.94 -1.30 -6.46
CA PRO A 253 1.32 0.02 -6.97
C PRO A 253 2.83 0.09 -7.19
N GLY A 254 3.32 -0.60 -8.17
CA GLY A 254 4.70 -0.66 -8.63
C GLY A 254 4.76 -1.06 -10.09
N GLU A 255 3.74 -1.73 -10.60
CA GLU A 255 3.56 -1.84 -12.05
C GLU A 255 2.96 -0.54 -12.57
N PRO A 256 3.50 0.03 -13.66
CA PRO A 256 2.97 1.25 -14.24
C PRO A 256 1.52 0.98 -14.66
N ARG A 257 0.56 1.49 -13.88
CA ARG A 257 -0.85 1.45 -14.25
C ARG A 257 -0.99 2.07 -15.63
N SER A 258 -1.38 1.28 -16.60
CA SER A 258 -1.64 1.68 -17.99
C SER A 258 -2.78 2.71 -18.14
N SER A 259 -3.32 3.22 -17.04
CA SER A 259 -4.47 4.15 -17.00
C SER A 259 -4.14 5.59 -16.57
N SER A 260 -2.88 5.96 -16.40
CA SER A 260 -2.53 7.37 -16.28
C SER A 260 -2.74 8.04 -17.65
N LEU A 261 -3.47 9.16 -17.71
CA LEU A 261 -3.57 9.99 -18.93
C LEU A 261 -2.21 10.21 -19.61
N LYS A 262 -1.12 10.33 -18.84
CA LYS A 262 0.26 10.37 -19.34
C LYS A 262 0.70 9.07 -20.01
N VAL A 263 0.31 7.91 -19.52
CA VAL A 263 0.66 6.60 -20.10
C VAL A 263 -0.22 6.35 -21.33
N ALA A 264 -1.52 6.65 -21.25
CA ALA A 264 -2.43 6.60 -22.40
C ALA A 264 -1.99 7.56 -23.50
N ALA A 265 -1.61 8.81 -23.16
CA ALA A 265 -1.09 9.79 -24.11
C ALA A 265 0.25 9.32 -24.73
N ARG A 266 1.16 8.72 -23.93
CA ARG A 266 2.41 8.14 -24.46
C ARG A 266 2.17 6.93 -25.32
N ALA A 267 1.22 6.06 -24.97
CA ALA A 267 0.85 4.90 -25.79
C ALA A 267 0.20 5.34 -27.10
N ALA A 268 -0.74 6.29 -27.06
CA ALA A 268 -1.35 6.88 -28.26
C ALA A 268 -0.32 7.60 -29.14
N SER A 269 0.61 8.34 -28.54
CA SER A 269 1.71 9.02 -29.27
C SER A 269 2.65 8.02 -29.94
N ARG A 270 3.02 6.92 -29.27
CA ARG A 270 3.84 5.84 -29.84
C ARG A 270 3.11 5.09 -30.96
N GLN A 271 1.81 4.87 -30.82
CA GLN A 271 1.00 4.23 -31.85
C GLN A 271 0.88 5.13 -33.09
N ALA A 272 0.56 6.39 -32.92
CA ALA A 272 0.52 7.36 -34.01
C ALA A 272 1.88 7.51 -34.72
N GLU A 273 2.98 7.53 -33.97
CA GLU A 273 4.33 7.56 -34.52
C GLU A 273 4.66 6.30 -35.32
N ARG A 274 4.28 5.12 -34.83
CA ARG A 274 4.43 3.85 -35.53
C ARG A 274 3.66 3.83 -36.84
N ASP A 275 2.42 4.31 -36.82
CA ASP A 275 1.55 4.34 -37.99
C ASP A 275 2.09 5.30 -39.06
N LEU A 276 2.57 6.49 -38.65
CA LEU A 276 3.21 7.45 -39.55
C LEU A 276 4.48 6.89 -40.21
N ILE A 277 5.34 6.20 -39.42
CA ILE A 277 6.56 5.58 -39.94
C ILE A 277 6.21 4.45 -40.90
N SER A 278 5.21 3.59 -40.60
CA SER A 278 4.75 2.52 -41.44
C SER A 278 4.23 3.05 -42.78
N GLN A 279 3.37 4.07 -42.76
CA GLN A 279 2.84 4.70 -43.97
C GLN A 279 3.92 5.36 -44.83
N ALA A 280 4.90 6.02 -44.20
CA ALA A 280 6.01 6.62 -44.96
C ALA A 280 6.90 5.57 -45.60
N LEU A 281 7.16 4.44 -44.92
CA LEU A 281 7.90 3.33 -45.46
C LEU A 281 7.15 2.65 -46.62
N GLU A 282 5.83 2.46 -46.50
CA GLU A 282 5.01 1.90 -47.57
C GLU A 282 4.96 2.82 -48.81
N ARG A 283 4.74 4.11 -48.66
CA ARG A 283 4.75 5.10 -49.72
C ARG A 283 6.10 5.16 -50.45
N THR A 284 7.20 5.00 -49.71
CA THR A 284 8.54 5.03 -50.29
C THR A 284 9.07 3.64 -50.73
N ARG A 285 8.21 2.61 -50.76
CA ARG A 285 8.57 1.22 -51.08
C ARG A 285 9.76 0.75 -50.25
N TRP A 286 9.68 1.00 -48.92
CA TRP A 286 10.69 0.66 -47.92
C TRP A 286 12.08 1.30 -48.11
N ASN A 287 12.17 2.37 -48.92
CA ASN A 287 13.38 3.15 -49.05
C ASN A 287 13.55 4.06 -47.80
N ARG A 288 14.33 3.59 -46.84
CA ARG A 288 14.54 4.26 -45.55
C ARG A 288 15.10 5.68 -45.67
N LYS A 289 15.98 5.95 -46.67
CA LYS A 289 16.51 7.32 -46.89
C LYS A 289 15.43 8.28 -47.39
N ARG A 290 14.54 7.78 -48.23
CA ARG A 290 13.43 8.57 -48.78
C ARG A 290 12.34 8.79 -47.76
N ALA A 291 12.02 7.77 -46.93
CA ALA A 291 11.09 7.87 -45.81
C ALA A 291 11.56 8.86 -44.74
N ALA A 292 12.86 8.91 -44.45
CA ALA A 292 13.40 9.88 -43.50
C ALA A 292 13.19 11.34 -43.98
N ARG A 293 13.36 11.57 -45.31
CA ARG A 293 13.09 12.90 -45.90
C ARG A 293 11.59 13.24 -45.88
N ASP A 294 10.73 12.27 -46.20
CA ASP A 294 9.28 12.42 -46.20
C ASP A 294 8.75 12.79 -44.80
N LEU A 295 9.35 12.19 -43.76
CA LEU A 295 9.04 12.46 -42.34
C LEU A 295 9.81 13.66 -41.76
N GLN A 296 10.65 14.33 -42.54
CA GLN A 296 11.49 15.48 -42.10
C GLN A 296 12.36 15.17 -40.88
N ILE A 297 12.86 13.95 -40.75
CA ILE A 297 13.75 13.50 -39.66
C ILE A 297 15.09 13.02 -40.21
N SER A 298 16.12 13.00 -39.35
CA SER A 298 17.41 12.44 -39.73
C SER A 298 17.32 10.93 -39.97
N TYR A 299 18.12 10.43 -40.90
CA TYR A 299 18.19 8.99 -41.19
C TYR A 299 18.52 8.15 -39.97
N LYS A 300 19.42 8.67 -39.10
CA LYS A 300 19.80 8.02 -37.83
C LYS A 300 18.63 7.94 -36.89
N SER A 301 17.84 9.00 -36.79
CA SER A 301 16.62 9.06 -35.97
C SER A 301 15.56 8.07 -36.47
N LEU A 302 15.37 7.97 -37.82
CA LEU A 302 14.42 6.99 -38.37
C LEU A 302 14.83 5.56 -38.04
N LEU A 303 16.11 5.19 -38.19
CA LEU A 303 16.60 3.85 -37.88
C LEU A 303 16.37 3.50 -36.38
N TYR A 304 16.63 4.45 -35.47
CA TYR A 304 16.38 4.27 -34.05
C TYR A 304 14.90 4.01 -33.79
N LYS A 305 14.01 4.81 -34.38
CA LYS A 305 12.56 4.67 -34.25
C LYS A 305 12.00 3.37 -34.85
N ILE A 306 12.48 2.94 -35.99
CA ILE A 306 12.14 1.64 -36.62
C ILE A 306 12.51 0.48 -35.68
N LYS A 307 13.69 0.52 -35.07
CA LYS A 307 14.13 -0.49 -34.09
C LYS A 307 13.28 -0.48 -32.82
N GLN A 308 12.94 0.70 -32.32
CA GLN A 308 12.12 0.88 -31.13
C GLN A 308 10.66 0.45 -31.33
N THR A 309 10.12 0.63 -32.54
CA THR A 309 8.72 0.27 -32.89
C THR A 309 8.56 -1.15 -33.41
N GLY A 310 9.66 -1.92 -33.55
CA GLY A 310 9.62 -3.33 -33.98
C GLY A 310 9.26 -3.53 -35.45
N LEU A 311 9.40 -2.51 -36.31
CA LEU A 311 9.09 -2.59 -37.74
C LEU A 311 10.20 -3.22 -38.58
N ASP A 312 11.33 -3.61 -37.98
CA ASP A 312 12.46 -4.26 -38.66
C ASP A 312 12.16 -5.71 -39.11
N GLY A 313 11.16 -6.37 -38.54
CA GLY A 313 10.83 -7.78 -38.80
C GLY A 313 10.02 -8.07 -40.06
N LYS A 314 9.37 -7.08 -40.68
CA LYS A 314 8.50 -7.31 -41.84
C LYS A 314 9.21 -7.48 -43.20
N GLN A 315 10.53 -7.42 -43.24
CA GLN A 315 11.33 -7.58 -44.45
C GLN A 315 11.68 -9.05 -44.77
N ARG A 316 11.42 -10.03 -43.91
CA ARG A 316 11.82 -11.44 -44.13
C ARG A 316 10.77 -12.32 -44.80
N GLU A 317 9.56 -11.83 -45.04
CA GLU A 317 8.48 -12.65 -45.64
C GLU A 317 8.09 -12.28 -47.08
N ARG A 318 8.80 -11.39 -47.74
CA ARG A 318 8.58 -11.06 -49.17
C ARG A 318 9.89 -10.99 -49.96
N GLY A 319 10.66 -12.06 -49.95
CA GLY A 319 11.77 -12.31 -50.81
C GLY A 319 11.72 -13.72 -51.37
#